data_c4adffad2fcbfb0d437e9efa0668b060
#
_entry.id   c4adffad2fcbfb0d437e9efa0668b060
#
_cell.length_a   1.000
_cell.length_b   1.000
_cell.length_c   1.000
_cell.angle_alpha   90.00
_cell.angle_beta   90.00
_cell.angle_gamma   90.00
#
_symmetry.space_group_name_H-M   'P 1'
#
loop_
_entity.id
_entity.type
_entity.pdbx_description
1 polymer ?
#
loop_
_entity_poly.entity_id
_entity_poly.type
_entity_poly.pdbx_seq_one_letter_code
_entity_poly.pdbx_strand_id
1 'polypeptide(L)'
;MNRSIVKRSLAALAAATVSLGVHAQDFPGGKPITIVVPFAAGGPTDRVARDLAEALRKPLDGATIVIDNAAGAGSTIGNAKVARAKADGYTLLLTHVGMATTPVLYRKLPYNYETDFEYLGMINDVPMTVIGKPQLEANSFKELREWIGKNAGKTNLGNAGIGSASHLCGLLLQSELKAEMTTVPYKGTAPAIADLLGGQIDLLCDQTTNTTGQIEAKKVKAYAVTTLKRLSTPALKDLPTLDESGLKSFQVTIWHGLYAPKGTPAPVLKKLNDALKVALKDAEFIKKEEGLGAVVVTDKRVEPAEHKKFVQAEVARFGPVIKAAGVYAD
;
A
#
# COMPACT_ATOMS: atom_id res chain seq x y z
N MET A 1 43.78 68.36 -47.31
CA MET A 1 42.52 68.83 -46.73
C MET A 1 41.38 68.05 -47.32
N ASN A 2 40.99 66.95 -46.71
CA ASN A 2 39.74 66.27 -47.06
C ASN A 2 39.26 65.46 -45.88
N ARG A 3 38.15 65.83 -45.29
CA ARG A 3 37.48 65.16 -44.18
C ARG A 3 36.63 64.05 -44.78
N SER A 4 37.02 62.85 -44.56
CA SER A 4 36.19 61.64 -44.83
C SER A 4 35.20 61.40 -43.69
N ILE A 5 33.94 61.49 -44.11
CA ILE A 5 32.77 61.22 -43.26
C ILE A 5 32.71 59.71 -43.00
N VAL A 6 32.92 59.32 -41.74
CA VAL A 6 32.68 57.93 -41.31
C VAL A 6 31.18 57.76 -41.06
N LYS A 7 30.51 57.04 -41.96
CA LYS A 7 29.13 56.55 -41.73
C LYS A 7 29.14 55.41 -40.73
N ARG A 8 28.65 55.67 -39.55
CA ARG A 8 28.38 54.64 -38.56
C ARG A 8 27.04 53.97 -38.97
N SER A 9 27.15 52.77 -39.51
CA SER A 9 26.01 51.84 -39.64
C SER A 9 25.76 51.19 -38.31
N LEU A 10 24.71 51.60 -37.61
CA LEU A 10 24.17 50.87 -36.50
C LEU A 10 23.45 49.64 -37.08
N ALA A 11 24.11 48.47 -37.02
CA ALA A 11 23.43 47.20 -37.17
C ALA A 11 22.68 46.91 -35.85
N ALA A 12 21.39 47.12 -35.86
CA ALA A 12 20.50 46.67 -34.79
C ALA A 12 20.47 45.13 -34.80
N LEU A 13 21.21 44.50 -33.90
CA LEU A 13 21.15 43.07 -33.64
C LEU A 13 19.84 42.81 -32.88
N ALA A 14 18.77 42.52 -33.61
CA ALA A 14 17.54 41.99 -33.03
C ALA A 14 17.85 40.60 -32.51
N ALA A 15 18.17 40.50 -31.21
CA ALA A 15 18.21 39.25 -30.48
C ALA A 15 16.77 38.69 -30.43
N ALA A 16 16.45 37.87 -31.42
CA ALA A 16 15.27 37.01 -31.36
C ALA A 16 15.51 36.02 -30.22
N THR A 17 15.06 36.36 -29.03
CA THR A 17 14.85 35.39 -27.94
C THR A 17 13.77 34.43 -28.43
N VAL A 18 14.21 33.34 -29.06
CA VAL A 18 13.39 32.18 -29.27
C VAL A 18 13.13 31.64 -27.84
N SER A 19 12.04 32.10 -27.25
CA SER A 19 11.44 31.43 -26.13
C SER A 19 11.08 30.03 -26.63
N LEU A 20 11.99 29.08 -26.41
CA LEU A 20 11.67 27.66 -26.42
C LEU A 20 10.59 27.53 -25.35
N GLY A 21 9.34 27.75 -25.74
CA GLY A 21 8.21 27.29 -24.96
C GLY A 21 8.43 25.80 -24.80
N VAL A 22 8.93 25.41 -23.65
CA VAL A 22 8.79 24.04 -23.19
C VAL A 22 7.28 23.85 -23.16
N HIS A 23 6.73 23.35 -24.29
CA HIS A 23 5.41 22.77 -24.26
C HIS A 23 5.49 21.71 -23.18
N ALA A 24 4.97 22.01 -22.02
CA ALA A 24 4.68 21.01 -21.02
C ALA A 24 3.83 20.00 -21.78
N GLN A 25 4.45 18.89 -22.16
CA GLN A 25 3.79 17.82 -22.91
C GLN A 25 2.54 17.50 -22.08
N ASP A 26 1.36 17.63 -22.69
CA ASP A 26 0.10 17.43 -21.96
C ASP A 26 0.14 16.07 -21.30
N PHE A 27 0.42 16.06 -20.00
CA PHE A 27 0.45 14.84 -19.25
C PHE A 27 -0.98 14.27 -19.16
N PRO A 28 -1.20 12.96 -19.42
CA PRO A 28 -0.23 11.91 -19.75
C PRO A 28 0.12 11.76 -21.25
N GLY A 29 -0.44 12.54 -22.17
CA GLY A 29 -0.05 12.66 -23.58
C GLY A 29 0.12 11.33 -24.33
N GLY A 30 -0.68 10.33 -24.01
CA GLY A 30 -0.63 9.00 -24.65
C GLY A 30 0.48 8.06 -24.16
N LYS A 31 1.40 8.53 -23.30
CA LYS A 31 2.42 7.66 -22.69
C LYS A 31 1.81 6.85 -21.54
N PRO A 32 2.04 5.51 -21.47
CA PRO A 32 1.53 4.69 -20.37
C PRO A 32 2.07 5.13 -19.02
N ILE A 33 1.21 5.10 -18.00
CA ILE A 33 1.57 5.28 -16.59
C ILE A 33 1.77 3.91 -15.96
N THR A 34 2.88 3.71 -15.28
CA THR A 34 3.18 2.48 -14.54
C THR A 34 2.90 2.70 -13.05
N ILE A 35 2.04 1.90 -12.46
CA ILE A 35 1.88 1.82 -11.01
C ILE A 35 2.70 0.61 -10.52
N VAL A 36 3.75 0.89 -9.77
CA VAL A 36 4.57 -0.13 -9.11
C VAL A 36 3.86 -0.57 -7.85
N VAL A 37 3.66 -1.87 -7.72
CA VAL A 37 3.13 -2.55 -6.53
C VAL A 37 4.27 -3.37 -5.92
N PRO A 38 4.69 -3.10 -4.67
CA PRO A 38 5.88 -3.74 -4.09
C PRO A 38 5.62 -5.15 -3.53
N PHE A 39 4.62 -5.85 -4.05
CA PHE A 39 4.19 -7.19 -3.64
C PHE A 39 3.83 -8.05 -4.84
N ALA A 40 3.79 -9.38 -4.62
CA ALA A 40 3.43 -10.34 -5.66
C ALA A 40 2.03 -10.06 -6.24
N ALA A 41 1.89 -10.32 -7.53
CA ALA A 41 0.61 -10.26 -8.22
C ALA A 41 -0.44 -11.20 -7.58
N GLY A 42 -1.71 -10.81 -7.64
CA GLY A 42 -2.82 -11.57 -7.07
C GLY A 42 -3.00 -11.35 -5.55
N GLY A 43 -2.15 -10.56 -4.90
CA GLY A 43 -2.31 -10.17 -3.50
C GLY A 43 -3.23 -8.93 -3.33
N PRO A 44 -3.49 -8.53 -2.06
CA PRO A 44 -4.46 -7.46 -1.77
C PRO A 44 -4.06 -6.11 -2.38
N THR A 45 -2.80 -5.71 -2.28
CA THR A 45 -2.31 -4.44 -2.84
C THR A 45 -2.34 -4.42 -4.37
N ASP A 46 -2.07 -5.57 -5.01
CA ASP A 46 -2.21 -5.71 -6.46
C ASP A 46 -3.68 -5.57 -6.90
N ARG A 47 -4.60 -6.13 -6.12
CA ARG A 47 -6.04 -5.99 -6.35
C ARG A 47 -6.48 -4.53 -6.31
N VAL A 48 -6.15 -3.82 -5.23
CA VAL A 48 -6.45 -2.39 -5.09
C VAL A 48 -5.84 -1.58 -6.25
N ALA A 49 -4.60 -1.89 -6.64
CA ALA A 49 -3.93 -1.19 -7.74
C ALA A 49 -4.62 -1.38 -9.09
N ARG A 50 -5.11 -2.59 -9.39
CA ARG A 50 -5.85 -2.88 -10.64
C ARG A 50 -7.21 -2.21 -10.65
N ASP A 51 -7.95 -2.27 -9.57
CA ASP A 51 -9.26 -1.62 -9.44
C ASP A 51 -9.11 -0.08 -9.53
N LEU A 52 -8.08 0.50 -8.87
CA LEU A 52 -7.77 1.92 -8.99
C LEU A 52 -7.31 2.31 -10.40
N ALA A 53 -6.50 1.48 -11.07
CA ALA A 53 -6.04 1.74 -12.44
C ALA A 53 -7.22 1.89 -13.41
N GLU A 54 -8.24 1.05 -13.31
CA GLU A 54 -9.46 1.19 -14.11
C GLU A 54 -10.19 2.50 -13.82
N ALA A 55 -10.36 2.86 -12.54
CA ALA A 55 -11.03 4.09 -12.14
C ALA A 55 -10.25 5.36 -12.55
N LEU A 56 -8.91 5.30 -12.63
CA LEU A 56 -8.06 6.42 -13.03
C LEU A 56 -8.04 6.67 -14.55
N ARG A 57 -8.43 5.70 -15.38
CA ARG A 57 -8.34 5.85 -16.86
C ARG A 57 -9.13 7.05 -17.37
N LYS A 58 -10.39 7.17 -16.99
CA LYS A 58 -11.27 8.25 -17.46
C LYS A 58 -10.77 9.64 -17.03
N PRO A 59 -10.47 9.91 -15.74
CA PRO A 59 -9.98 11.23 -15.33
C PRO A 59 -8.56 11.55 -15.81
N LEU A 60 -7.83 10.57 -16.37
CA LEU A 60 -6.54 10.74 -17.02
C LEU A 60 -6.63 10.60 -18.56
N ASP A 61 -7.69 11.12 -19.15
CA ASP A 61 -7.88 11.23 -20.60
C ASP A 61 -7.76 9.89 -21.35
N GLY A 62 -8.21 8.79 -20.75
CA GLY A 62 -8.12 7.45 -21.32
C GLY A 62 -6.73 6.81 -21.21
N ALA A 63 -5.87 7.30 -20.31
CA ALA A 63 -4.51 6.81 -20.15
C ALA A 63 -4.42 5.29 -20.02
N THR A 64 -3.42 4.69 -20.64
CA THR A 64 -3.03 3.33 -20.39
C THR A 64 -2.29 3.26 -19.05
N ILE A 65 -2.81 2.46 -18.11
CA ILE A 65 -2.17 2.25 -16.81
C ILE A 65 -1.75 0.79 -16.70
N VAL A 66 -0.47 0.56 -16.40
CA VAL A 66 0.16 -0.75 -16.28
C VAL A 66 0.55 -1.00 -14.84
N ILE A 67 0.26 -2.21 -14.33
CA ILE A 67 0.70 -2.63 -13.00
C ILE A 67 2.00 -3.40 -13.11
N ASP A 68 3.01 -2.99 -12.33
CA ASP A 68 4.32 -3.60 -12.23
C ASP A 68 4.56 -4.12 -10.81
N ASN A 69 4.54 -5.43 -10.64
CA ASN A 69 4.72 -6.09 -9.34
C ASN A 69 6.20 -6.27 -9.01
N ALA A 70 6.81 -5.27 -8.35
CA ALA A 70 8.21 -5.29 -7.90
C ALA A 70 8.32 -5.82 -6.46
N ALA A 71 8.04 -7.11 -6.27
CA ALA A 71 7.90 -7.73 -4.96
C ALA A 71 9.24 -8.01 -4.26
N GLY A 72 9.24 -7.97 -2.92
CA GLY A 72 10.34 -8.44 -2.07
C GLY A 72 10.70 -7.52 -0.92
N ALA A 73 11.39 -8.08 0.08
CA ALA A 73 11.87 -7.40 1.28
C ALA A 73 10.80 -6.49 1.92
N GLY A 74 9.59 -7.01 2.16
CA GLY A 74 8.50 -6.32 2.83
C GLY A 74 8.06 -5.00 2.19
N SER A 75 8.22 -4.83 0.88
CA SER A 75 7.97 -3.66 0.04
C SER A 75 9.22 -2.84 -0.33
N THR A 76 10.34 -2.99 0.34
CA THR A 76 11.48 -2.07 0.18
C THR A 76 12.07 -2.06 -1.23
N ILE A 77 12.00 -3.18 -1.96
CA ILE A 77 12.49 -3.28 -3.36
C ILE A 77 11.66 -2.38 -4.29
N GLY A 78 10.34 -2.52 -4.27
CA GLY A 78 9.45 -1.72 -5.13
C GLY A 78 9.44 -0.24 -4.75
N ASN A 79 9.46 0.07 -3.44
CA ASN A 79 9.55 1.44 -2.95
C ASN A 79 10.84 2.11 -3.43
N ALA A 80 12.01 1.44 -3.30
CA ALA A 80 13.29 1.95 -3.77
C ALA A 80 13.34 2.11 -5.30
N LYS A 81 12.66 1.23 -6.05
CA LYS A 81 12.53 1.35 -7.51
C LYS A 81 11.87 2.68 -7.88
N VAL A 82 10.78 3.04 -7.21
CA VAL A 82 10.06 4.30 -7.50
C VAL A 82 10.83 5.51 -6.97
N ALA A 83 11.43 5.43 -5.78
CA ALA A 83 12.26 6.52 -5.24
C ALA A 83 13.37 6.96 -6.22
N ARG A 84 13.86 6.03 -7.06
CA ARG A 84 14.93 6.27 -8.07
C ARG A 84 14.40 6.46 -9.49
N ALA A 85 13.09 6.39 -9.70
CA ALA A 85 12.50 6.55 -11.02
C ALA A 85 12.54 8.01 -11.48
N LYS A 86 12.32 8.24 -12.78
CA LYS A 86 12.21 9.61 -13.31
C LYS A 86 11.02 10.31 -12.68
N ALA A 87 11.23 11.54 -12.25
CA ALA A 87 10.23 12.40 -11.66
C ALA A 87 9.36 13.09 -12.74
N ASP A 88 8.73 12.31 -13.61
CA ASP A 88 7.95 12.81 -14.76
C ASP A 88 6.45 12.45 -14.67
N GLY A 89 6.04 11.75 -13.60
CA GLY A 89 4.66 11.35 -13.35
C GLY A 89 4.23 10.02 -13.99
N TYR A 90 5.09 9.38 -14.80
CA TYR A 90 4.74 8.11 -15.46
C TYR A 90 5.13 6.86 -14.68
N THR A 91 5.79 7.02 -13.54
CA THR A 91 6.06 5.93 -12.59
C THR A 91 5.52 6.32 -11.23
N LEU A 92 4.53 5.60 -10.75
CA LEU A 92 3.88 5.82 -9.46
C LEU A 92 4.11 4.61 -8.56
N LEU A 93 3.97 4.80 -7.26
CA LEU A 93 3.98 3.73 -6.28
C LEU A 93 2.61 3.64 -5.63
N LEU A 94 2.02 2.44 -5.61
CA LEU A 94 0.90 2.13 -4.73
C LEU A 94 1.40 1.16 -3.68
N THR A 95 1.44 1.62 -2.44
CA THR A 95 1.88 0.83 -1.29
C THR A 95 1.01 1.11 -0.06
N HIS A 96 1.28 0.43 1.02
CA HIS A 96 0.46 0.43 2.22
C HIS A 96 1.29 0.81 3.48
N VAL A 97 0.80 0.45 4.66
CA VAL A 97 1.42 0.68 5.97
C VAL A 97 2.92 0.34 6.03
N GLY A 98 3.45 -0.42 5.08
CA GLY A 98 4.89 -0.65 4.92
C GLY A 98 5.71 0.65 4.84
N MET A 99 5.13 1.75 4.32
CA MET A 99 5.77 3.08 4.37
C MET A 99 6.03 3.58 5.79
N ALA A 100 5.24 3.14 6.77
CA ALA A 100 5.39 3.53 8.16
C ALA A 100 6.18 2.49 9.00
N THR A 101 6.16 1.23 8.62
CA THR A 101 6.81 0.16 9.40
C THR A 101 8.25 -0.08 9.00
N THR A 102 8.58 -0.04 7.70
CA THR A 102 9.93 -0.33 7.20
C THR A 102 10.98 0.66 7.72
N PRO A 103 10.72 1.98 7.91
CA PRO A 103 11.70 2.90 8.50
C PRO A 103 12.12 2.53 9.93
N VAL A 104 11.31 1.76 10.63
CA VAL A 104 11.60 1.33 12.01
C VAL A 104 12.26 -0.05 12.04
N LEU A 105 11.88 -0.92 11.10
CA LEU A 105 12.30 -2.32 11.06
C LEU A 105 13.65 -2.53 10.36
N TYR A 106 13.95 -1.77 9.30
CA TYR A 106 15.16 -1.94 8.52
C TYR A 106 16.28 -1.03 9.03
N ARG A 107 17.44 -1.60 9.36
CA ARG A 107 18.62 -0.84 9.77
C ARG A 107 19.22 -0.04 8.61
N LYS A 108 19.09 -0.56 7.38
CA LYS A 108 19.55 0.08 6.15
C LYS A 108 18.41 0.11 5.13
N LEU A 109 17.64 1.18 5.14
CA LEU A 109 16.55 1.37 4.19
C LEU A 109 17.10 2.06 2.92
N PRO A 110 16.85 1.52 1.71
CA PRO A 110 17.40 2.07 0.47
C PRO A 110 16.66 3.31 -0.06
N TYR A 111 15.78 3.89 0.72
CA TYR A 111 15.03 5.12 0.45
C TYR A 111 14.66 5.82 1.76
N ASN A 112 14.30 7.09 1.67
CA ASN A 112 13.73 7.87 2.77
C ASN A 112 12.26 8.19 2.46
N TYR A 113 11.33 7.71 3.30
CA TYR A 113 9.89 7.90 3.09
C TYR A 113 9.47 9.39 3.16
N GLU A 114 10.20 10.24 3.85
CA GLU A 114 9.88 11.66 3.98
C GLU A 114 10.36 12.52 2.80
N THR A 115 11.51 12.16 2.21
CA THR A 115 12.23 13.03 1.26
C THR A 115 12.23 12.52 -0.17
N ASP A 116 12.04 11.21 -0.41
CA ASP A 116 12.22 10.62 -1.75
C ASP A 116 10.91 10.47 -2.53
N PHE A 117 9.79 10.88 -1.92
CA PHE A 117 8.46 10.76 -2.53
C PHE A 117 7.67 12.06 -2.46
N GLU A 118 6.84 12.27 -3.47
CA GLU A 118 5.67 13.14 -3.44
C GLU A 118 4.45 12.29 -3.10
N TYR A 119 3.67 12.76 -2.14
CA TYR A 119 2.45 12.10 -1.69
C TYR A 119 1.28 12.56 -2.57
N LEU A 120 0.47 11.64 -3.10
CA LEU A 120 -0.64 11.97 -3.98
C LEU A 120 -2.00 11.88 -3.28
N GLY A 121 -2.14 11.01 -2.30
CA GLY A 121 -3.36 10.84 -1.53
C GLY A 121 -3.55 9.41 -1.06
N MET A 122 -4.35 9.23 -0.02
CA MET A 122 -4.77 7.91 0.44
C MET A 122 -5.93 7.38 -0.39
N ILE A 123 -6.04 6.07 -0.49
CA ILE A 123 -6.98 5.36 -1.36
C ILE A 123 -8.10 4.74 -0.53
N ASN A 124 -7.76 3.86 0.40
CA ASN A 124 -8.70 3.10 1.22
C ASN A 124 -8.12 2.74 2.58
N ASP A 125 -8.99 2.35 3.48
CA ASP A 125 -8.70 1.64 4.74
C ASP A 125 -9.20 0.20 4.60
N VAL A 126 -8.33 -0.78 4.83
CA VAL A 126 -8.64 -2.20 4.66
C VAL A 126 -8.50 -2.93 5.98
N PRO A 127 -9.58 -3.47 6.54
CA PRO A 127 -9.51 -4.38 7.68
C PRO A 127 -8.71 -5.63 7.36
N MET A 128 -8.27 -6.34 8.39
CA MET A 128 -7.64 -7.63 8.24
C MET A 128 -8.47 -8.74 8.88
N THR A 129 -8.20 -9.98 8.48
CA THR A 129 -8.78 -11.19 9.08
C THR A 129 -7.67 -12.10 9.58
N VAL A 130 -7.92 -12.79 10.67
CA VAL A 130 -7.11 -13.93 11.10
C VAL A 130 -7.71 -15.19 10.51
N ILE A 131 -6.97 -15.83 9.63
CA ILE A 131 -7.38 -17.07 8.94
C ILE A 131 -6.41 -18.20 9.20
N GLY A 132 -6.90 -19.41 9.13
CA GLY A 132 -6.12 -20.64 9.28
C GLY A 132 -6.32 -21.63 8.14
N LYS A 133 -5.39 -22.58 8.03
CA LYS A 133 -5.49 -23.67 7.05
C LYS A 133 -6.81 -24.46 7.23
N PRO A 134 -7.35 -25.04 6.14
CA PRO A 134 -8.64 -25.76 6.21
C PRO A 134 -8.69 -26.87 7.24
N GLN A 135 -7.57 -27.55 7.45
CA GLN A 135 -7.45 -28.72 8.31
C GLN A 135 -7.18 -28.37 9.79
N LEU A 136 -7.05 -27.07 10.15
CA LEU A 136 -6.79 -26.68 11.54
C LEU A 136 -7.94 -27.15 12.46
N GLU A 137 -7.61 -27.76 13.59
CA GLU A 137 -8.64 -28.37 14.48
C GLU A 137 -9.52 -27.32 15.17
N ALA A 138 -9.04 -26.08 15.35
CA ALA A 138 -9.80 -24.99 15.94
C ALA A 138 -10.91 -24.47 15.01
N ASN A 139 -12.13 -24.25 15.53
CA ASN A 139 -13.29 -23.72 14.79
C ASN A 139 -13.77 -22.35 15.29
N SER A 140 -13.17 -21.86 16.36
CA SER A 140 -13.43 -20.53 16.93
C SER A 140 -12.12 -19.86 17.32
N PHE A 141 -12.12 -18.54 17.50
CA PHE A 141 -10.92 -17.84 17.97
C PHE A 141 -10.48 -18.31 19.38
N LYS A 142 -11.44 -18.69 20.24
CA LYS A 142 -11.13 -19.25 21.55
C LYS A 142 -10.35 -20.58 21.41
N GLU A 143 -10.85 -21.49 20.57
CA GLU A 143 -10.17 -22.75 20.29
C GLU A 143 -8.80 -22.53 19.61
N LEU A 144 -8.72 -21.56 18.70
CA LEU A 144 -7.47 -21.18 18.07
C LEU A 144 -6.43 -20.72 19.10
N ARG A 145 -6.83 -19.89 20.05
CA ARG A 145 -5.96 -19.42 21.14
C ARG A 145 -5.44 -20.58 21.99
N GLU A 146 -6.31 -21.53 22.33
CA GLU A 146 -5.93 -22.73 23.07
C GLU A 146 -4.97 -23.61 22.23
N TRP A 147 -5.26 -23.76 20.94
CA TRP A 147 -4.43 -24.51 20.00
C TRP A 147 -3.04 -23.89 19.86
N ILE A 148 -2.94 -22.57 19.67
CA ILE A 148 -1.66 -21.83 19.63
C ILE A 148 -0.87 -22.07 20.92
N GLY A 149 -1.52 -21.97 22.09
CA GLY A 149 -0.87 -22.20 23.38
C GLY A 149 -0.26 -23.61 23.52
N LYS A 150 -0.94 -24.63 23.01
CA LYS A 150 -0.43 -26.02 22.98
C LYS A 150 0.68 -26.24 21.94
N ASN A 151 0.73 -25.41 20.89
CA ASN A 151 1.66 -25.52 19.78
C ASN A 151 2.64 -24.31 19.71
N ALA A 152 2.88 -23.64 20.83
CA ALA A 152 3.79 -22.50 20.90
C ALA A 152 5.17 -22.85 20.30
N GLY A 153 5.72 -21.97 19.47
CA GLY A 153 6.98 -22.18 18.74
C GLY A 153 6.91 -23.15 17.56
N LYS A 154 5.81 -23.89 17.36
CA LYS A 154 5.58 -24.79 16.23
C LYS A 154 4.54 -24.28 15.24
N THR A 155 3.74 -23.28 15.64
CA THR A 155 2.75 -22.65 14.78
C THR A 155 3.43 -21.79 13.73
N ASN A 156 3.21 -22.10 12.46
CA ASN A 156 3.76 -21.33 11.33
C ASN A 156 2.81 -20.20 10.95
N LEU A 157 3.24 -18.95 11.13
CA LEU A 157 2.49 -17.75 10.78
C LEU A 157 3.09 -17.10 9.52
N GLY A 158 2.37 -17.17 8.40
CA GLY A 158 2.78 -16.57 7.14
C GLY A 158 2.64 -15.05 7.13
N ASN A 159 3.46 -14.38 6.32
CA ASN A 159 3.34 -12.94 6.05
C ASN A 159 3.93 -12.55 4.69
N ALA A 160 3.69 -11.32 4.24
CA ALA A 160 4.17 -10.79 2.94
C ALA A 160 5.59 -10.21 2.98
N GLY A 161 6.40 -10.64 3.94
CA GLY A 161 7.74 -10.13 4.20
C GLY A 161 7.80 -9.20 5.41
N ILE A 162 8.99 -9.07 6.01
CA ILE A 162 9.22 -8.26 7.21
C ILE A 162 8.87 -6.79 6.91
N GLY A 163 8.04 -6.17 7.76
CA GLY A 163 7.53 -4.80 7.58
C GLY A 163 6.24 -4.70 6.77
N SER A 164 5.75 -5.80 6.20
CA SER A 164 4.45 -5.80 5.53
C SER A 164 3.27 -5.69 6.51
N ALA A 165 2.08 -5.43 5.98
CA ALA A 165 0.84 -5.38 6.76
C ALA A 165 0.58 -6.67 7.55
N SER A 166 0.71 -7.82 6.91
CA SER A 166 0.54 -9.12 7.54
C SER A 166 1.59 -9.42 8.60
N HIS A 167 2.83 -8.94 8.41
CA HIS A 167 3.86 -9.04 9.43
C HIS A 167 3.52 -8.20 10.66
N LEU A 168 3.11 -6.94 10.48
CA LEU A 168 2.67 -6.06 11.57
C LEU A 168 1.51 -6.70 12.37
N CYS A 169 0.48 -7.18 11.67
CA CYS A 169 -0.64 -7.86 12.32
C CYS A 169 -0.16 -9.09 13.12
N GLY A 170 0.74 -9.89 12.53
CA GLY A 170 1.30 -11.06 13.18
C GLY A 170 2.10 -10.72 14.45
N LEU A 171 2.91 -9.66 14.42
CA LEU A 171 3.64 -9.17 15.60
C LEU A 171 2.70 -8.75 16.73
N LEU A 172 1.68 -7.96 16.39
CA LEU A 172 0.68 -7.53 17.37
C LEU A 172 -0.10 -8.71 17.95
N LEU A 173 -0.49 -9.67 17.09
CA LEU A 173 -1.23 -10.86 17.52
C LEU A 173 -0.38 -11.72 18.50
N GLN A 174 0.88 -11.95 18.19
CA GLN A 174 1.82 -12.69 19.06
C GLN A 174 2.00 -11.98 20.40
N SER A 175 2.16 -10.66 20.38
CA SER A 175 2.30 -9.83 21.59
C SER A 175 1.07 -9.94 22.49
N GLU A 176 -0.14 -9.81 21.93
CA GLU A 176 -1.39 -9.88 22.69
C GLU A 176 -1.70 -11.29 23.20
N LEU A 177 -1.39 -12.30 22.42
CA LEU A 177 -1.54 -13.71 22.84
C LEU A 177 -0.44 -14.17 23.80
N LYS A 178 0.66 -13.42 23.94
CA LYS A 178 1.87 -13.82 24.65
C LYS A 178 2.37 -15.20 24.22
N ALA A 179 2.32 -15.45 22.93
CA ALA A 179 2.67 -16.72 22.32
C ALA A 179 3.58 -16.49 21.10
N GLU A 180 4.71 -17.17 21.10
CA GLU A 180 5.64 -17.16 19.97
C GLU A 180 5.16 -18.08 18.85
N MET A 181 5.25 -17.61 17.61
CA MET A 181 4.97 -18.37 16.40
C MET A 181 6.15 -18.26 15.43
N THR A 182 6.40 -19.32 14.67
CA THR A 182 7.42 -19.29 13.61
C THR A 182 6.95 -18.39 12.47
N THR A 183 7.64 -17.31 12.26
CA THR A 183 7.33 -16.34 11.19
C THR A 183 7.85 -16.83 9.84
N VAL A 184 6.98 -17.00 8.84
CA VAL A 184 7.31 -17.48 7.49
C VAL A 184 7.10 -16.34 6.47
N PRO A 185 8.17 -15.67 6.00
CA PRO A 185 8.04 -14.54 5.08
C PRO A 185 7.92 -14.97 3.61
N TYR A 186 7.00 -14.34 2.89
CA TYR A 186 6.78 -14.47 1.45
C TYR A 186 7.02 -13.13 0.73
N LYS A 187 7.05 -13.14 -0.61
CA LYS A 187 7.12 -11.90 -1.42
C LYS A 187 5.76 -11.20 -1.60
N GLY A 188 4.75 -11.57 -0.80
CA GLY A 188 3.38 -11.10 -0.83
C GLY A 188 2.46 -12.15 -0.24
N THR A 189 1.19 -11.84 0.04
CA THR A 189 0.27 -12.80 0.66
C THR A 189 -0.40 -13.77 -0.34
N ALA A 190 -0.34 -13.51 -1.65
CA ALA A 190 -0.84 -14.48 -2.63
C ALA A 190 -0.13 -15.85 -2.54
N PRO A 191 1.22 -15.95 -2.55
CA PRO A 191 1.89 -17.22 -2.31
C PRO A 191 1.67 -17.77 -0.88
N ALA A 192 1.54 -16.90 0.14
CA ALA A 192 1.23 -17.32 1.50
C ALA A 192 -0.15 -18.00 1.61
N ILE A 193 -1.17 -17.48 0.89
CA ILE A 193 -2.49 -18.13 0.83
C ILE A 193 -2.40 -19.50 0.15
N ALA A 194 -1.62 -19.63 -0.93
CA ALA A 194 -1.43 -20.92 -1.59
C ALA A 194 -0.84 -21.96 -0.62
N ASP A 195 0.17 -21.59 0.15
CA ASP A 195 0.79 -22.44 1.15
C ASP A 195 -0.12 -22.70 2.36
N LEU A 196 -0.97 -21.74 2.75
CA LEU A 196 -2.00 -21.94 3.78
C LEU A 196 -3.01 -22.99 3.34
N LEU A 197 -3.50 -22.92 2.11
CA LEU A 197 -4.42 -23.89 1.53
C LEU A 197 -3.78 -25.27 1.39
N GLY A 198 -2.49 -25.32 1.06
CA GLY A 198 -1.68 -26.53 0.98
C GLY A 198 -1.22 -27.08 2.34
N GLY A 199 -1.52 -26.40 3.44
CA GLY A 199 -1.17 -26.81 4.80
C GLY A 199 0.29 -26.62 5.19
N GLN A 200 1.09 -25.89 4.38
CA GLN A 200 2.51 -25.61 4.66
C GLN A 200 2.70 -24.57 5.78
N ILE A 201 1.73 -23.66 5.93
CA ILE A 201 1.64 -22.77 7.09
C ILE A 201 0.29 -22.94 7.76
N ASP A 202 0.22 -22.55 9.03
CA ASP A 202 -0.96 -22.78 9.87
C ASP A 202 -1.91 -21.59 9.86
N LEU A 203 -1.35 -20.39 9.93
CA LEU A 203 -2.08 -19.14 10.10
C LEU A 203 -1.57 -18.05 9.17
N LEU A 204 -2.47 -17.11 8.88
CA LEU A 204 -2.16 -15.87 8.17
C LEU A 204 -3.07 -14.77 8.73
N CYS A 205 -2.51 -13.58 8.99
CA CYS A 205 -3.28 -12.36 9.14
C CYS A 205 -3.17 -11.56 7.85
N ASP A 206 -4.29 -11.39 7.14
CA ASP A 206 -4.25 -10.72 5.83
C ASP A 206 -5.48 -9.84 5.60
N GLN A 207 -5.34 -8.93 4.65
CA GLN A 207 -6.34 -7.94 4.30
C GLN A 207 -7.61 -8.57 3.73
N THR A 208 -8.76 -8.00 4.06
CA THR A 208 -10.06 -8.48 3.61
C THR A 208 -10.16 -8.51 2.07
N THR A 209 -9.52 -7.57 1.37
CA THR A 209 -9.46 -7.54 -0.11
C THR A 209 -8.86 -8.80 -0.73
N ASN A 210 -8.13 -9.61 0.04
CA ASN A 210 -7.57 -10.89 -0.39
C ASN A 210 -8.32 -12.09 0.22
N THR A 211 -8.82 -11.97 1.45
CA THR A 211 -9.34 -13.12 2.21
C THR A 211 -10.85 -13.31 2.02
N THR A 212 -11.61 -12.26 1.71
CA THR A 212 -13.07 -12.33 1.60
C THR A 212 -13.54 -13.43 0.65
N GLY A 213 -12.96 -13.52 -0.55
CA GLY A 213 -13.32 -14.58 -1.49
C GLY A 213 -12.94 -16.00 -1.02
N GLN A 214 -11.86 -16.15 -0.25
CA GLN A 214 -11.46 -17.46 0.32
C GLN A 214 -12.41 -17.88 1.45
N ILE A 215 -12.85 -16.90 2.25
CA ILE A 215 -13.80 -17.10 3.36
C ILE A 215 -15.18 -17.47 2.79
N GLU A 216 -15.67 -16.72 1.81
CA GLU A 216 -16.93 -16.96 1.14
C GLU A 216 -16.97 -18.35 0.48
N ALA A 217 -15.87 -18.73 -0.17
CA ALA A 217 -15.71 -20.06 -0.76
C ALA A 217 -15.42 -21.18 0.26
N LYS A 218 -15.36 -20.86 1.56
CA LYS A 218 -15.05 -21.79 2.67
C LYS A 218 -13.75 -22.57 2.48
N LYS A 219 -12.77 -21.97 1.81
CA LYS A 219 -11.46 -22.58 1.54
C LYS A 219 -10.47 -22.43 2.69
N VAL A 220 -10.74 -21.54 3.63
CA VAL A 220 -9.94 -21.28 4.84
C VAL A 220 -10.84 -21.28 6.06
N LYS A 221 -10.27 -21.49 7.24
CA LYS A 221 -10.95 -21.18 8.50
C LYS A 221 -10.77 -19.70 8.79
N ALA A 222 -11.84 -19.00 9.12
CA ALA A 222 -11.82 -17.58 9.47
C ALA A 222 -12.19 -17.44 10.94
N TYR A 223 -11.38 -16.71 11.71
CA TYR A 223 -11.51 -16.63 13.16
C TYR A 223 -12.00 -15.30 13.66
N ALA A 224 -11.49 -14.21 13.12
CA ALA A 224 -11.87 -12.87 13.56
C ALA A 224 -11.44 -11.80 12.54
N VAL A 225 -12.05 -10.63 12.66
CA VAL A 225 -11.62 -9.39 12.00
C VAL A 225 -10.85 -8.51 12.99
N THR A 226 -9.98 -7.65 12.47
CA THR A 226 -9.08 -6.78 13.27
C THR A 226 -9.64 -5.40 13.57
N THR A 227 -10.90 -5.16 13.28
CA THR A 227 -11.61 -3.91 13.58
C THR A 227 -12.26 -3.97 14.96
N LEU A 228 -12.54 -2.81 15.58
CA LEU A 228 -13.26 -2.76 16.86
C LEU A 228 -14.76 -3.07 16.72
N LYS A 229 -15.30 -3.01 15.51
CA LYS A 229 -16.69 -3.36 15.20
C LYS A 229 -16.70 -4.40 14.10
N ARG A 230 -17.68 -5.29 14.10
CA ARG A 230 -17.90 -6.26 13.02
C ARG A 230 -18.11 -5.54 11.69
N LEU A 231 -17.71 -6.17 10.62
CA LEU A 231 -17.90 -5.66 9.28
C LEU A 231 -19.34 -5.94 8.78
N SER A 232 -19.85 -5.06 7.93
CA SER A 232 -21.16 -5.25 7.30
C SER A 232 -21.12 -6.09 6.02
N THR A 233 -19.93 -6.33 5.50
CA THR A 233 -19.71 -7.15 4.28
C THR A 233 -20.31 -8.55 4.46
N PRO A 234 -21.19 -9.02 3.56
CA PRO A 234 -21.95 -10.26 3.75
C PRO A 234 -21.11 -11.48 4.13
N ALA A 235 -19.96 -11.67 3.48
CA ALA A 235 -19.06 -12.80 3.75
C ALA A 235 -18.31 -12.70 5.11
N LEU A 236 -18.29 -11.52 5.75
CA LEU A 236 -17.49 -11.24 6.94
C LEU A 236 -18.34 -10.84 8.16
N LYS A 237 -19.62 -10.54 7.98
CA LYS A 237 -20.51 -9.97 9.02
C LYS A 237 -20.65 -10.84 10.27
N ASP A 238 -20.52 -12.14 10.11
CA ASP A 238 -20.69 -13.10 11.20
C ASP A 238 -19.38 -13.38 11.95
N LEU A 239 -18.23 -12.89 11.43
CA LEU A 239 -16.96 -13.01 12.13
C LEU A 239 -16.92 -12.06 13.33
N PRO A 240 -16.51 -12.55 14.51
CA PRO A 240 -16.30 -11.68 15.65
C PRO A 240 -15.09 -10.76 15.40
N THR A 241 -15.00 -9.70 16.18
CA THR A 241 -13.75 -8.93 16.26
C THR A 241 -12.78 -9.60 17.22
N LEU A 242 -11.47 -9.30 17.09
CA LEU A 242 -10.49 -9.73 18.08
C LEU A 242 -10.77 -9.13 19.46
N ASP A 243 -11.32 -7.90 19.52
CA ASP A 243 -11.76 -7.27 20.77
C ASP A 243 -12.89 -8.05 21.46
N GLU A 244 -13.95 -8.43 20.71
CA GLU A 244 -15.03 -9.30 21.19
C GLU A 244 -14.49 -10.66 21.65
N SER A 245 -13.43 -11.15 21.00
CA SER A 245 -12.80 -12.44 21.26
C SER A 245 -11.79 -12.42 22.42
N GLY A 246 -11.67 -11.30 23.14
CA GLY A 246 -10.88 -11.17 24.36
C GLY A 246 -9.54 -10.47 24.20
N LEU A 247 -9.13 -10.05 22.99
CA LEU A 247 -7.96 -9.19 22.78
C LEU A 247 -8.40 -7.73 22.80
N LYS A 248 -8.55 -7.17 23.98
CA LYS A 248 -9.15 -5.86 24.20
C LYS A 248 -8.39 -4.74 23.49
N SER A 249 -9.15 -3.88 22.80
CA SER A 249 -8.63 -2.76 22.00
C SER A 249 -7.73 -3.16 20.83
N PHE A 250 -7.71 -4.44 20.44
CA PHE A 250 -6.96 -4.88 19.28
C PHE A 250 -7.54 -4.25 18.00
N GLN A 251 -6.76 -3.40 17.38
CA GLN A 251 -7.17 -2.74 16.14
C GLN A 251 -5.99 -2.61 15.18
N VAL A 252 -6.15 -3.22 14.01
CA VAL A 252 -5.24 -3.05 12.86
C VAL A 252 -6.06 -2.85 11.60
N THR A 253 -5.93 -1.70 11.00
CA THR A 253 -6.49 -1.39 9.68
C THR A 253 -5.35 -0.95 8.79
N ILE A 254 -5.31 -1.51 7.60
CA ILE A 254 -4.26 -1.23 6.62
C ILE A 254 -4.78 -0.16 5.67
N TRP A 255 -3.96 0.82 5.43
CA TRP A 255 -4.26 1.88 4.48
C TRP A 255 -3.36 1.77 3.26
N HIS A 256 -3.87 2.11 2.08
CA HIS A 256 -3.10 2.25 0.85
C HIS A 256 -2.97 3.72 0.47
N GLY A 257 -1.81 4.07 -0.06
CA GLY A 257 -1.52 5.40 -0.58
C GLY A 257 -0.87 5.34 -1.95
N LEU A 258 -1.07 6.42 -2.71
CA LEU A 258 -0.44 6.64 -4.01
C LEU A 258 0.66 7.69 -3.87
N TYR A 259 1.81 7.42 -4.52
CA TYR A 259 3.01 8.25 -4.43
C TYR A 259 3.66 8.41 -5.79
N ALA A 260 4.40 9.50 -5.97
CA ALA A 260 5.28 9.73 -7.11
C ALA A 260 6.73 9.94 -6.64
N PRO A 261 7.74 9.81 -7.52
CA PRO A 261 9.12 10.17 -7.20
C PRO A 261 9.24 11.63 -6.79
N LYS A 262 10.15 11.92 -5.87
CA LYS A 262 10.45 13.30 -5.45
C LYS A 262 10.89 14.16 -6.64
N GLY A 263 10.36 15.38 -6.71
CA GLY A 263 10.65 16.33 -7.78
C GLY A 263 9.74 16.20 -9.01
N THR A 264 8.71 15.36 -8.96
CA THR A 264 7.66 15.32 -9.98
C THR A 264 7.03 16.72 -10.09
N PRO A 265 6.86 17.29 -11.33
CA PRO A 265 6.39 18.67 -11.51
C PRO A 265 5.00 18.91 -10.88
N ALA A 266 4.85 20.07 -10.24
CA ALA A 266 3.61 20.43 -9.54
C ALA A 266 2.33 20.33 -10.40
N PRO A 267 2.31 20.72 -11.69
CA PRO A 267 1.12 20.53 -12.53
C PRO A 267 0.76 19.07 -12.73
N VAL A 268 1.77 18.18 -12.84
CA VAL A 268 1.57 16.73 -12.97
C VAL A 268 1.02 16.14 -11.67
N LEU A 269 1.60 16.52 -10.52
CA LEU A 269 1.11 16.09 -9.20
C LEU A 269 -0.34 16.52 -8.98
N LYS A 270 -0.67 17.77 -9.36
CA LYS A 270 -2.05 18.26 -9.27
C LYS A 270 -2.99 17.43 -10.13
N LYS A 271 -2.65 17.16 -11.39
CA LYS A 271 -3.50 16.35 -12.28
C LYS A 271 -3.68 14.94 -11.77
N LEU A 272 -2.63 14.31 -11.23
CA LEU A 272 -2.71 12.97 -10.63
C LEU A 272 -3.57 12.95 -9.37
N ASN A 273 -3.44 13.95 -8.47
CA ASN A 273 -4.27 14.04 -7.28
C ASN A 273 -5.73 14.33 -7.62
N ASP A 274 -5.99 15.23 -8.57
CA ASP A 274 -7.37 15.51 -9.03
C ASP A 274 -8.00 14.25 -9.65
N ALA A 275 -7.25 13.50 -10.46
CA ALA A 275 -7.70 12.24 -11.03
C ALA A 275 -7.96 11.18 -9.94
N LEU A 276 -7.11 11.10 -8.91
CA LEU A 276 -7.33 10.22 -7.76
C LEU A 276 -8.64 10.56 -7.05
N LYS A 277 -8.90 11.84 -6.77
CA LYS A 277 -10.15 12.29 -6.14
C LYS A 277 -11.40 11.92 -6.95
N VAL A 278 -11.30 11.92 -8.28
CA VAL A 278 -12.39 11.47 -9.15
C VAL A 278 -12.54 9.95 -9.09
N ALA A 279 -11.44 9.22 -9.17
CA ALA A 279 -11.43 7.76 -9.11
C ALA A 279 -12.00 7.22 -7.78
N LEU A 280 -11.71 7.88 -6.65
CA LEU A 280 -12.25 7.49 -5.34
C LEU A 280 -13.76 7.76 -5.18
N LYS A 281 -14.39 8.44 -6.14
CA LYS A 281 -15.85 8.63 -6.22
C LYS A 281 -16.50 7.76 -7.30
N ASP A 282 -15.71 6.96 -8.00
CA ASP A 282 -16.23 6.04 -9.01
C ASP A 282 -17.05 4.92 -8.34
N ALA A 283 -18.29 4.76 -8.77
CA ALA A 283 -19.24 3.83 -8.15
C ALA A 283 -18.80 2.36 -8.27
N GLU A 284 -18.15 1.99 -9.38
CA GLU A 284 -17.67 0.62 -9.56
C GLU A 284 -16.43 0.34 -8.69
N PHE A 285 -15.53 1.32 -8.55
CA PHE A 285 -14.40 1.23 -7.64
C PHE A 285 -14.87 1.05 -6.19
N ILE A 286 -15.77 1.92 -5.73
CA ILE A 286 -16.36 1.87 -4.38
C ILE A 286 -17.01 0.49 -4.15
N LYS A 287 -17.87 0.06 -5.08
CA LYS A 287 -18.58 -1.23 -4.99
C LYS A 287 -17.61 -2.42 -4.88
N LYS A 288 -16.53 -2.41 -5.64
CA LYS A 288 -15.51 -3.48 -5.60
C LYS A 288 -14.78 -3.50 -4.26
N GLU A 289 -14.31 -2.36 -3.79
CA GLU A 289 -13.56 -2.22 -2.54
C GLU A 289 -14.44 -2.55 -1.31
N GLU A 290 -15.63 -1.95 -1.21
CA GLU A 290 -16.55 -2.17 -0.10
C GLU A 290 -17.13 -3.59 -0.10
N GLY A 291 -17.35 -4.18 -1.28
CA GLY A 291 -17.74 -5.59 -1.43
C GLY A 291 -16.71 -6.56 -0.85
N LEU A 292 -15.46 -6.12 -0.69
CA LEU A 292 -14.37 -6.87 -0.05
C LEU A 292 -14.07 -6.42 1.38
N GLY A 293 -14.89 -5.53 1.94
CA GLY A 293 -14.76 -5.03 3.32
C GLY A 293 -13.77 -3.88 3.51
N ALA A 294 -13.23 -3.32 2.42
CA ALA A 294 -12.45 -2.09 2.50
C ALA A 294 -13.37 -0.86 2.60
N VAL A 295 -12.83 0.26 3.05
CA VAL A 295 -13.52 1.56 3.10
C VAL A 295 -12.73 2.55 2.25
N VAL A 296 -13.34 3.07 1.19
CA VAL A 296 -12.71 4.07 0.32
C VAL A 296 -12.58 5.39 1.08
N VAL A 297 -11.40 6.00 1.03
CA VAL A 297 -11.12 7.27 1.72
C VAL A 297 -11.87 8.41 1.05
N THR A 298 -12.69 9.12 1.83
CA THR A 298 -13.45 10.30 1.40
C THR A 298 -13.13 11.54 2.23
N ASP A 299 -12.27 11.41 3.23
CA ASP A 299 -11.86 12.49 4.12
C ASP A 299 -10.63 13.25 3.60
N LYS A 300 -10.11 14.18 4.40
CA LYS A 300 -8.97 15.03 4.03
C LYS A 300 -7.69 14.28 3.69
N ARG A 301 -7.56 12.98 4.03
CA ARG A 301 -6.38 12.16 3.71
C ARG A 301 -6.20 11.93 2.20
N VAL A 302 -7.17 12.31 1.36
CA VAL A 302 -7.00 12.36 -0.11
C VAL A 302 -6.10 13.53 -0.55
N GLU A 303 -5.88 14.53 0.33
CA GLU A 303 -4.99 15.65 0.06
C GLU A 303 -3.53 15.28 0.33
N PRO A 304 -2.59 15.66 -0.54
CA PRO A 304 -1.17 15.30 -0.43
C PRO A 304 -0.54 15.63 0.92
N ALA A 305 -0.82 16.81 1.46
CA ALA A 305 -0.26 17.25 2.74
C ALA A 305 -0.81 16.43 3.93
N GLU A 306 -2.10 16.13 3.93
CA GLU A 306 -2.74 15.34 4.98
C GLU A 306 -2.34 13.87 4.89
N HIS A 307 -2.17 13.33 3.66
CA HIS A 307 -1.61 12.00 3.45
C HIS A 307 -0.21 11.89 4.05
N LYS A 308 0.70 12.83 3.75
CA LYS A 308 2.05 12.85 4.31
C LYS A 308 2.03 12.90 5.84
N LYS A 309 1.23 13.80 6.40
CA LYS A 309 1.06 13.96 7.84
C LYS A 309 0.52 12.68 8.51
N PHE A 310 -0.42 12.02 7.85
CA PHE A 310 -0.96 10.75 8.32
C PHE A 310 0.12 9.67 8.38
N VAL A 311 0.94 9.50 7.33
CA VAL A 311 2.03 8.51 7.31
C VAL A 311 3.05 8.79 8.40
N GLN A 312 3.41 10.06 8.64
CA GLN A 312 4.30 10.45 9.74
C GLN A 312 3.73 10.08 11.12
N ALA A 313 2.43 10.29 11.32
CA ALA A 313 1.74 9.89 12.55
C ALA A 313 1.75 8.36 12.72
N GLU A 314 1.58 7.60 11.65
CA GLU A 314 1.65 6.12 11.69
C GLU A 314 3.06 5.60 12.00
N VAL A 315 4.13 6.26 11.49
CA VAL A 315 5.52 5.94 11.89
C VAL A 315 5.70 6.14 13.40
N ALA A 316 5.21 7.26 13.93
CA ALA A 316 5.28 7.54 15.37
C ALA A 316 4.44 6.55 16.20
N ARG A 317 3.28 6.15 15.70
CA ARG A 317 2.38 5.18 16.35
C ARG A 317 2.96 3.77 16.42
N PHE A 318 3.51 3.26 15.31
CA PHE A 318 4.02 1.89 15.26
C PHE A 318 5.45 1.75 15.74
N GLY A 319 6.22 2.85 15.76
CA GLY A 319 7.63 2.85 16.16
C GLY A 319 7.90 2.17 17.51
N PRO A 320 7.23 2.55 18.61
CA PRO A 320 7.41 1.93 19.92
C PRO A 320 7.10 0.44 19.95
N VAL A 321 5.99 0.02 19.32
CA VAL A 321 5.54 -1.37 19.30
C VAL A 321 6.53 -2.26 18.54
N ILE A 322 7.00 -1.79 17.37
CA ILE A 322 7.96 -2.52 16.55
C ILE A 322 9.30 -2.66 17.28
N LYS A 323 9.77 -1.58 17.92
CA LYS A 323 11.01 -1.61 18.71
C LYS A 323 10.93 -2.56 19.89
N ALA A 324 9.78 -2.58 20.59
CA ALA A 324 9.55 -3.49 21.70
C ALA A 324 9.54 -4.97 21.27
N ALA A 325 9.09 -5.27 20.04
CA ALA A 325 9.15 -6.61 19.48
C ALA A 325 10.59 -7.10 19.18
N GLY A 326 11.58 -6.21 19.17
CA GLY A 326 13.00 -6.55 18.98
C GLY A 326 13.35 -7.14 17.61
N VAL A 327 12.43 -7.06 16.63
CA VAL A 327 12.62 -7.62 15.29
C VAL A 327 13.20 -6.54 14.37
N TYR A 328 14.33 -6.86 13.74
CA TYR A 328 14.99 -6.00 12.76
C TYR A 328 15.31 -6.79 11.49
N ALA A 329 15.31 -6.11 10.34
CA ALA A 329 15.80 -6.61 9.07
C ALA A 329 17.05 -5.82 8.64
N ASP A 330 17.97 -6.49 7.93
CA ASP A 330 19.19 -5.90 7.36
C ASP A 330 19.07 -5.74 5.84
#